data_f6535068347a34b06b03aa684df4455a
#
_entry.id   f6535068347a34b06b03aa684df4455a
#
_cell.length_a   1.000
_cell.length_b   1.000
_cell.length_c   1.000
_cell.angle_alpha   90.00
_cell.angle_beta   90.00
_cell.angle_gamma   90.00
#
_symmetry.space_group_name_H-M   'P 1'
#
loop_
_entity.id
_entity.type
_entity.pdbx_description
1 polymer ?
#
loop_
_entity_poly.entity_id
_entity_poly.type
_entity_poly.pdbx_seq_one_letter_code
_entity_poly.pdbx_strand_id
1 'polypeptide(L)'
;MKKTLLVLALALIGVSACPYQAYAKDKEEGAKKELGITFEVGADVVSSYLWRGYNLGGISIQPSATFGWKGLYVCGWANIGADNWTFEDLNPELDITIGYDDFGVQVDLTHLHYFNNEAYFPKGGFKVIPDDTTSTSTMELHAGFHLGDIVESVPLSIDWYTTVFGNDYFINDKGEAQRAWSTYIELGYDFHLPLGLLLGARVGIVPWRSSYTDYQEVWTNAKTVAINNVNLRLERDFELKHVFLGVWGEMMLNCYGLDKTNLTTTLENKFDQRLNWRIGASLYFGSEW
;
A
#
# COMPACT_ATOMS: atom_id res chain seq x y z
N MET A 1 14.19 -40.10 -5.29
CA MET A 1 13.89 -39.24 -4.15
C MET A 1 13.62 -37.87 -4.75
N LYS A 2 12.35 -37.51 -4.91
CA LYS A 2 11.91 -36.22 -5.48
C LYS A 2 12.10 -35.18 -4.39
N LYS A 3 12.98 -34.21 -4.63
CA LYS A 3 13.06 -33.00 -3.79
C LYS A 3 11.84 -32.16 -4.14
N THR A 4 10.89 -32.13 -3.25
CA THR A 4 9.81 -31.16 -3.26
C THR A 4 10.44 -29.80 -2.93
N LEU A 5 10.70 -29.00 -3.95
CA LEU A 5 11.08 -27.61 -3.78
C LEU A 5 9.82 -26.89 -3.29
N LEU A 6 9.86 -26.43 -2.07
CA LEU A 6 8.82 -25.58 -1.48
C LEU A 6 9.01 -24.19 -2.11
N VAL A 7 8.15 -23.85 -3.07
CA VAL A 7 8.11 -22.50 -3.61
C VAL A 7 7.40 -21.64 -2.56
N LEU A 8 8.16 -20.83 -1.87
CA LEU A 8 7.60 -19.76 -1.05
C LEU A 8 7.22 -18.62 -1.99
N ALA A 9 5.93 -18.40 -2.14
CA ALA A 9 5.42 -17.17 -2.71
C ALA A 9 5.83 -16.02 -1.75
N LEU A 10 6.71 -15.15 -2.20
CA LEU A 10 7.06 -13.90 -1.53
C LEU A 10 5.87 -12.95 -1.66
N ALA A 11 5.05 -12.88 -0.63
CA ALA A 11 4.08 -11.81 -0.50
C ALA A 11 4.84 -10.52 -0.17
N LEU A 12 5.28 -9.82 -1.21
CA LEU A 12 5.81 -8.47 -1.07
C LEU A 12 4.64 -7.53 -0.78
N ILE A 13 4.54 -7.15 0.48
CA ILE A 13 3.55 -6.19 0.92
C ILE A 13 4.10 -4.80 0.65
N GLY A 14 4.13 -4.44 -0.63
CA GLY A 14 4.09 -3.05 -0.98
C GLY A 14 2.71 -2.53 -0.60
N VAL A 15 2.64 -1.38 0.06
CA VAL A 15 1.39 -0.69 0.33
C VAL A 15 0.97 0.04 -0.94
N SER A 16 0.86 -0.67 -2.05
CA SER A 16 -0.02 -0.26 -3.14
C SER A 16 -1.42 -0.71 -2.75
N ALA A 17 -2.41 0.09 -3.04
CA ALA A 17 -3.80 -0.26 -2.82
C ALA A 17 -4.21 -1.59 -3.53
N CYS A 18 -3.33 -2.11 -4.37
CA CYS A 18 -3.52 -3.35 -5.10
C CYS A 18 -2.47 -4.37 -4.71
N PRO A 19 -2.82 -5.48 -4.05
CA PRO A 19 -1.90 -6.57 -3.77
C PRO A 19 -1.64 -7.36 -5.07
N TYR A 20 -0.88 -6.77 -6.01
CA TYR A 20 -0.36 -7.54 -7.12
C TYR A 20 0.81 -8.38 -6.59
N GLN A 21 0.55 -9.62 -6.35
CA GLN A 21 1.60 -10.60 -6.11
C GLN A 21 2.05 -11.12 -7.48
N ALA A 22 3.21 -10.68 -7.93
CA ALA A 22 3.89 -11.37 -9.02
C ALA A 22 4.18 -12.79 -8.55
N TYR A 23 3.45 -13.76 -9.06
CA TYR A 23 3.79 -15.17 -8.86
C TYR A 23 5.19 -15.40 -9.42
N ALA A 24 6.16 -15.69 -8.53
CA ALA A 24 7.48 -16.10 -8.93
C ALA A 24 7.36 -17.34 -9.81
N LYS A 25 7.71 -17.17 -11.05
CA LYS A 25 7.61 -18.18 -12.09
C LYS A 25 8.57 -19.31 -11.81
N ASP A 26 8.06 -20.46 -11.38
CA ASP A 26 8.82 -21.71 -11.47
C ASP A 26 9.11 -21.98 -12.94
N LYS A 27 10.34 -21.80 -13.36
CA LYS A 27 10.83 -22.23 -14.66
C LYS A 27 10.96 -23.75 -14.63
N GLU A 28 9.85 -24.48 -14.80
CA GLU A 28 9.92 -25.84 -15.29
C GLU A 28 10.27 -25.81 -16.78
N GLU A 29 11.47 -26.31 -17.12
CA GLU A 29 11.89 -26.63 -18.49
C GLU A 29 11.00 -27.74 -19.02
N GLY A 30 10.05 -27.39 -19.88
CA GLY A 30 9.16 -28.36 -20.52
C GLY A 30 7.86 -27.74 -21.06
N ALA A 31 7.93 -26.57 -21.62
CA ALA A 31 6.83 -25.65 -21.78
C ALA A 31 5.87 -25.93 -22.92
N LYS A 32 4.60 -26.04 -22.60
CA LYS A 32 3.55 -25.40 -23.38
C LYS A 32 3.78 -23.90 -23.37
N LYS A 33 3.62 -23.19 -24.50
CA LYS A 33 3.68 -21.74 -24.60
C LYS A 33 2.62 -21.14 -23.68
N GLU A 34 3.01 -20.71 -22.49
CA GLU A 34 2.14 -19.99 -21.60
C GLU A 34 1.74 -18.68 -22.25
N LEU A 35 0.47 -18.34 -22.22
CA LEU A 35 -0.06 -17.10 -22.78
C LEU A 35 0.45 -15.88 -22.00
N GLY A 36 0.96 -16.10 -20.79
CA GLY A 36 1.40 -15.04 -19.86
C GLY A 36 0.24 -14.21 -19.37
N ILE A 37 -0.94 -14.80 -19.27
CA ILE A 37 -2.15 -14.17 -18.72
C ILE A 37 -2.29 -14.62 -17.26
N THR A 38 -2.48 -13.67 -16.36
CA THR A 38 -2.76 -13.90 -14.95
C THR A 38 -4.11 -13.29 -14.58
N PHE A 39 -4.81 -13.95 -13.69
CA PHE A 39 -6.04 -13.44 -13.11
C PHE A 39 -6.07 -13.76 -11.62
N GLU A 40 -6.37 -12.77 -10.80
CA GLU A 40 -6.53 -12.91 -9.37
C GLU A 40 -7.78 -12.16 -8.91
N VAL A 41 -8.52 -12.73 -7.99
CA VAL A 41 -9.64 -12.09 -7.29
C VAL A 41 -9.66 -12.55 -5.84
N GLY A 42 -9.88 -11.62 -4.94
CA GLY A 42 -9.93 -11.96 -3.52
C GLY A 42 -10.40 -10.81 -2.66
N ALA A 43 -10.23 -11.01 -1.35
CA ALA A 43 -10.53 -9.98 -0.38
C ALA A 43 -9.72 -10.19 0.90
N ASP A 44 -9.36 -9.10 1.54
CA ASP A 44 -8.91 -9.04 2.92
C ASP A 44 -10.07 -8.66 3.83
N VAL A 45 -10.09 -9.23 5.03
CA VAL A 45 -10.90 -8.76 6.16
C VAL A 45 -9.93 -8.27 7.22
N VAL A 46 -10.05 -7.00 7.59
CA VAL A 46 -9.11 -6.34 8.50
C VAL A 46 -9.83 -5.72 9.68
N SER A 47 -9.19 -5.75 10.85
CA SER A 47 -9.75 -5.12 12.06
C SER A 47 -9.63 -3.59 12.05
N SER A 48 -8.78 -3.04 11.18
CA SER A 48 -8.52 -1.61 11.07
C SER A 48 -7.89 -1.31 9.71
N TYR A 49 -8.27 -0.19 9.09
CA TYR A 49 -7.66 0.27 7.85
C TYR A 49 -6.45 1.14 8.17
N LEU A 50 -5.26 0.54 8.11
CA LEU A 50 -3.99 1.24 8.30
C LEU A 50 -3.32 1.51 6.96
N TRP A 51 -2.86 2.74 6.76
CA TRP A 51 -2.20 3.16 5.53
C TRP A 51 -1.11 4.20 5.81
N ARG A 52 0.14 3.91 5.47
CA ARG A 52 1.31 4.81 5.50
C ARG A 52 1.39 5.69 6.76
N GLY A 53 1.27 5.10 7.92
CA GLY A 53 1.33 5.81 9.21
C GLY A 53 -0.03 6.24 9.76
N TYR A 54 -1.11 6.19 8.98
CA TYR A 54 -2.44 6.61 9.39
C TYR A 54 -3.37 5.43 9.66
N ASN A 55 -4.25 5.63 10.63
CA ASN A 55 -5.42 4.80 10.82
C ASN A 55 -6.62 5.51 10.17
N LEU A 56 -7.07 4.99 9.04
CA LEU A 56 -8.11 5.57 8.21
C LEU A 56 -9.51 5.03 8.54
N GLY A 57 -9.61 3.95 9.32
CA GLY A 57 -10.89 3.38 9.69
C GLY A 57 -10.78 2.11 10.53
N GLY A 58 -11.92 1.62 11.00
CA GLY A 58 -12.05 0.40 11.78
C GLY A 58 -12.11 -0.87 10.90
N ILE A 59 -12.98 -1.79 11.29
CA ILE A 59 -13.17 -3.06 10.57
C ILE A 59 -13.59 -2.78 9.14
N SER A 60 -12.94 -3.44 8.18
CA SER A 60 -13.28 -3.32 6.76
C SER A 60 -13.07 -4.62 6.00
N ILE A 61 -13.75 -4.70 4.84
CA ILE A 61 -13.53 -5.71 3.81
C ILE A 61 -12.87 -5.00 2.63
N GLN A 62 -11.78 -5.57 2.12
CA GLN A 62 -10.96 -4.99 1.07
C GLN A 62 -10.89 -5.94 -0.13
N PRO A 63 -11.93 -5.96 -0.99
CA PRO A 63 -11.91 -6.78 -2.19
C PRO A 63 -10.97 -6.24 -3.24
N SER A 64 -10.36 -7.14 -4.02
CA SER A 64 -9.54 -6.80 -5.18
C SER A 64 -9.74 -7.76 -6.34
N ALA A 65 -9.44 -7.27 -7.55
CA ALA A 65 -9.39 -8.09 -8.76
C ALA A 65 -8.28 -7.57 -9.67
N THR A 66 -7.40 -8.47 -10.09
CA THR A 66 -6.27 -8.15 -10.97
C THR A 66 -6.32 -9.02 -12.22
N PHE A 67 -6.07 -8.38 -13.36
CA PHE A 67 -5.81 -9.02 -14.63
C PHE A 67 -4.43 -8.61 -15.12
N GLY A 68 -3.58 -9.58 -15.44
CA GLY A 68 -2.22 -9.36 -15.93
C GLY A 68 -1.95 -10.01 -17.28
N TRP A 69 -1.00 -9.45 -18.02
CA TRP A 69 -0.47 -10.00 -19.24
C TRP A 69 0.99 -9.60 -19.44
N LYS A 70 1.90 -10.57 -19.30
CA LYS A 70 3.35 -10.39 -19.53
C LYS A 70 3.92 -9.18 -18.76
N GLY A 71 3.64 -9.11 -17.46
CA GLY A 71 4.06 -8.02 -16.59
C GLY A 71 3.14 -6.80 -16.59
N LEU A 72 2.39 -6.53 -17.65
CA LEU A 72 1.34 -5.51 -17.63
C LEU A 72 0.17 -5.96 -16.78
N TYR A 73 -0.41 -5.08 -15.99
CA TYR A 73 -1.58 -5.39 -15.17
C TYR A 73 -2.55 -4.23 -15.02
N VAL A 74 -3.79 -4.59 -14.76
CA VAL A 74 -4.84 -3.69 -14.27
C VAL A 74 -5.41 -4.30 -13.00
N CYS A 75 -5.53 -3.53 -11.97
CA CYS A 75 -6.10 -3.94 -10.70
C CYS A 75 -7.18 -2.96 -10.25
N GLY A 76 -8.28 -3.50 -9.74
CA GLY A 76 -9.27 -2.76 -8.96
C GLY A 76 -9.21 -3.22 -7.51
N TRP A 77 -9.13 -2.30 -6.58
CA TRP A 77 -9.19 -2.55 -5.15
C TRP A 77 -10.21 -1.61 -4.51
N ALA A 78 -10.88 -2.07 -3.47
CA ALA A 78 -11.79 -1.22 -2.72
C ALA A 78 -11.63 -1.44 -1.22
N ASN A 79 -11.95 -0.40 -0.44
CA ASN A 79 -12.11 -0.50 1.00
C ASN A 79 -13.57 -0.21 1.37
N ILE A 80 -14.21 -1.15 2.06
CA ILE A 80 -15.59 -1.05 2.51
C ILE A 80 -15.57 -1.15 4.03
N GLY A 81 -15.61 0.00 4.70
CA GLY A 81 -15.65 0.09 6.16
C GLY A 81 -16.95 -0.47 6.72
N ALA A 82 -16.87 -1.07 7.91
CA ALA A 82 -17.99 -1.73 8.56
C ALA A 82 -18.37 -1.07 9.91
N ASP A 83 -17.88 0.11 10.19
CA ASP A 83 -18.00 0.73 11.51
C ASP A 83 -19.45 0.90 11.98
N ASN A 84 -20.40 1.09 11.06
CA ASN A 84 -21.81 1.22 11.40
C ASN A 84 -22.77 0.31 10.62
N TRP A 85 -22.28 -0.48 9.67
CA TRP A 85 -23.09 -1.41 8.84
C TRP A 85 -24.31 -0.77 8.16
N THR A 86 -24.37 0.55 8.06
CA THR A 86 -25.40 1.27 7.33
C THR A 86 -24.83 1.76 6.01
N PHE A 87 -25.58 1.59 4.92
CA PHE A 87 -25.13 2.04 3.60
C PHE A 87 -24.94 3.56 3.51
N GLU A 88 -25.53 4.31 4.43
CA GLU A 88 -25.40 5.77 4.50
C GLU A 88 -24.09 6.23 5.12
N ASP A 89 -23.48 5.39 5.98
CA ASP A 89 -22.22 5.69 6.68
C ASP A 89 -21.01 4.97 6.05
N LEU A 90 -21.24 4.16 5.01
CA LEU A 90 -20.15 3.59 4.24
C LEU A 90 -19.43 4.72 3.51
N ASN A 91 -18.15 4.88 3.78
CA ASN A 91 -17.28 5.78 3.06
C ASN A 91 -16.30 4.94 2.22
N PRO A 92 -16.78 4.30 1.14
CA PRO A 92 -15.97 3.39 0.36
C PRO A 92 -14.90 4.15 -0.40
N GLU A 93 -13.76 3.50 -0.52
CA GLU A 93 -12.67 3.87 -1.41
C GLU A 93 -12.63 2.87 -2.56
N LEU A 94 -12.34 3.34 -3.75
CA LEU A 94 -12.08 2.51 -4.92
C LEU A 94 -10.84 3.00 -5.63
N ASP A 95 -9.87 2.13 -5.74
CA ASP A 95 -8.62 2.40 -6.43
C ASP A 95 -8.53 1.56 -7.70
N ILE A 96 -8.10 2.21 -8.77
CA ILE A 96 -7.81 1.53 -10.03
C ILE A 96 -6.35 1.79 -10.37
N THR A 97 -5.59 0.70 -10.49
CA THR A 97 -4.17 0.71 -10.81
C THR A 97 -3.95 0.13 -12.19
N ILE A 98 -3.07 0.77 -12.97
CA ILE A 98 -2.54 0.25 -14.23
C ILE A 98 -1.02 0.28 -14.12
N GLY A 99 -0.36 -0.84 -14.36
CA GLY A 99 1.08 -0.90 -14.18
C GLY A 99 1.76 -2.02 -14.96
N TYR A 100 3.06 -2.06 -14.69
CA TYR A 100 3.97 -3.11 -15.16
C TYR A 100 4.80 -3.57 -13.97
N ASP A 101 4.92 -4.89 -13.82
CA ASP A 101 5.73 -5.53 -12.80
C ASP A 101 6.39 -6.78 -13.41
N ASP A 102 7.72 -6.73 -13.53
CA ASP A 102 8.54 -7.87 -13.98
C ASP A 102 10.01 -7.58 -13.62
N PHE A 103 10.81 -8.64 -13.43
CA PHE A 103 12.24 -8.55 -13.12
C PHE A 103 12.59 -7.70 -11.89
N GLY A 104 11.72 -7.68 -10.88
CA GLY A 104 11.91 -6.89 -9.67
C GLY A 104 11.76 -5.40 -9.87
N VAL A 105 11.19 -4.95 -10.97
CA VAL A 105 10.86 -3.54 -11.25
C VAL A 105 9.37 -3.40 -11.41
N GLN A 106 8.77 -2.55 -10.59
CA GLN A 106 7.36 -2.20 -10.67
C GLN A 106 7.21 -0.72 -11.00
N VAL A 107 6.31 -0.40 -11.93
CA VAL A 107 5.90 0.98 -12.22
C VAL A 107 4.40 0.99 -12.46
N ASP A 108 3.68 1.80 -11.72
CA ASP A 108 2.24 1.91 -11.89
C ASP A 108 1.69 3.31 -11.62
N LEU A 109 0.46 3.52 -12.08
CA LEU A 109 -0.35 4.70 -11.84
C LEU A 109 -1.66 4.25 -11.21
N THR A 110 -1.92 4.71 -10.00
CA THR A 110 -3.15 4.44 -9.26
C THR A 110 -4.03 5.68 -9.21
N HIS A 111 -5.30 5.50 -9.53
CA HIS A 111 -6.36 6.46 -9.27
C HIS A 111 -7.08 6.06 -7.99
N LEU A 112 -6.90 6.87 -6.95
CA LEU A 112 -7.56 6.72 -5.65
C LEU A 112 -8.83 7.57 -5.65
N HIS A 113 -9.95 6.98 -5.26
CA HIS A 113 -11.24 7.67 -5.22
C HIS A 113 -12.04 7.33 -3.96
N TYR A 114 -12.41 8.37 -3.22
CA TYR A 114 -13.26 8.29 -2.04
C TYR A 114 -14.70 8.70 -2.38
N PHE A 115 -15.68 7.82 -2.13
CA PHE A 115 -17.09 8.08 -2.44
C PHE A 115 -17.76 8.91 -1.34
N ASN A 116 -17.53 10.20 -1.32
CA ASN A 116 -18.22 11.14 -0.44
C ASN A 116 -19.53 11.64 -1.12
N ASN A 117 -20.46 10.74 -1.45
CA ASN A 117 -21.70 11.03 -2.18
C ASN A 117 -21.52 11.51 -3.63
N GLU A 118 -20.36 11.35 -4.23
CA GLU A 118 -20.08 11.72 -5.61
C GLU A 118 -19.87 10.49 -6.50
N ALA A 119 -20.21 10.62 -7.78
CA ALA A 119 -19.95 9.57 -8.74
C ALA A 119 -18.44 9.43 -9.02
N TYR A 120 -17.97 8.20 -9.27
CA TYR A 120 -16.57 7.88 -9.56
C TYR A 120 -15.92 8.78 -10.63
N PHE A 121 -16.68 9.21 -11.62
CA PHE A 121 -16.28 10.20 -12.62
C PHE A 121 -17.10 11.47 -12.44
N PRO A 122 -16.63 12.46 -11.67
CA PRO A 122 -17.38 13.70 -11.48
C PRO A 122 -17.63 14.40 -12.81
N LYS A 123 -18.84 14.94 -12.98
CA LYS A 123 -19.21 15.73 -14.16
C LYS A 123 -18.33 16.97 -14.23
N GLY A 124 -17.37 17.00 -15.14
CA GLY A 124 -16.46 18.12 -15.31
C GLY A 124 -14.98 17.73 -15.37
N GLY A 125 -14.68 16.43 -15.30
CA GLY A 125 -13.31 15.91 -15.36
C GLY A 125 -12.53 16.22 -14.09
N PHE A 126 -11.24 15.91 -14.12
CA PHE A 126 -10.30 16.17 -13.04
C PHE A 126 -10.02 17.67 -12.92
N LYS A 127 -10.95 18.42 -12.36
CA LYS A 127 -10.76 19.84 -12.11
C LYS A 127 -10.01 20.01 -10.81
N VAL A 128 -8.72 20.21 -10.90
CA VAL A 128 -7.90 20.62 -9.76
C VAL A 128 -8.12 22.11 -9.55
N ILE A 129 -8.97 22.46 -8.61
CA ILE A 129 -9.11 23.83 -8.14
C ILE A 129 -8.27 23.92 -6.87
N PRO A 130 -7.27 24.83 -6.81
CA PRO A 130 -6.38 24.94 -5.65
C PRO A 130 -7.07 25.17 -4.30
N ASP A 131 -8.30 25.66 -4.32
CA ASP A 131 -9.13 25.91 -3.12
C ASP A 131 -10.20 24.83 -2.88
N ASP A 132 -10.27 23.80 -3.75
CA ASP A 132 -11.29 22.78 -3.63
C ASP A 132 -10.79 21.64 -2.71
N THR A 133 -11.06 21.80 -1.42
CA THR A 133 -10.87 20.75 -0.42
C THR A 133 -11.83 19.57 -0.60
N THR A 134 -12.68 19.60 -1.62
CA THR A 134 -13.73 18.60 -1.90
C THR A 134 -13.34 17.60 -2.99
N SER A 135 -12.15 17.72 -3.60
CA SER A 135 -11.70 16.73 -4.58
C SER A 135 -11.47 15.38 -3.91
N THR A 136 -12.29 14.41 -4.26
CA THR A 136 -12.25 13.04 -3.74
C THR A 136 -11.36 12.12 -4.57
N SER A 137 -10.68 12.66 -5.58
CA SER A 137 -9.86 11.90 -6.53
C SER A 137 -8.41 12.36 -6.53
N THR A 138 -7.51 11.40 -6.46
CA THR A 138 -6.06 11.61 -6.50
C THR A 138 -5.42 10.59 -7.44
N MET A 139 -4.37 10.96 -8.15
CA MET A 139 -3.53 10.00 -8.88
C MET A 139 -2.14 9.95 -8.28
N GLU A 140 -1.68 8.74 -8.03
CA GLU A 140 -0.37 8.45 -7.49
C GLU A 140 0.44 7.64 -8.49
N LEU A 141 1.67 8.08 -8.76
CA LEU A 141 2.68 7.34 -9.50
C LEU A 141 3.51 6.55 -8.49
N HIS A 142 3.69 5.26 -8.76
CA HIS A 142 4.56 4.37 -8.02
C HIS A 142 5.73 3.89 -8.89
N ALA A 143 6.91 3.75 -8.27
CA ALA A 143 8.06 3.09 -8.84
C ALA A 143 8.73 2.25 -7.74
N GLY A 144 8.76 0.93 -7.93
CA GLY A 144 9.29 -0.05 -7.00
C GLY A 144 10.51 -0.77 -7.57
N PHE A 145 11.42 -1.16 -6.66
CA PHE A 145 12.51 -2.08 -6.96
C PHE A 145 12.59 -3.14 -5.86
N HIS A 146 12.36 -4.39 -6.25
CA HIS A 146 12.26 -5.55 -5.36
C HIS A 146 13.43 -6.50 -5.65
N LEU A 147 14.50 -6.34 -4.88
CA LEU A 147 15.71 -7.12 -5.09
C LEU A 147 15.49 -8.62 -4.80
N GLY A 148 14.54 -8.95 -3.93
CA GLY A 148 14.15 -10.33 -3.62
C GLY A 148 13.70 -11.14 -4.83
N ASP A 149 13.09 -10.50 -5.83
CA ASP A 149 12.61 -11.14 -7.06
C ASP A 149 13.77 -11.50 -8.02
N ILE A 150 14.93 -10.86 -7.83
CA ILE A 150 16.14 -11.10 -8.61
C ILE A 150 17.11 -11.97 -7.82
N VAL A 151 17.23 -11.73 -6.52
CA VAL A 151 18.16 -12.39 -5.61
C VAL A 151 17.40 -12.82 -4.35
N GLU A 152 16.83 -14.03 -4.37
CA GLU A 152 15.99 -14.58 -3.28
C GLU A 152 16.62 -14.46 -1.88
N SER A 153 17.95 -14.52 -1.78
CA SER A 153 18.65 -14.39 -0.48
C SER A 153 18.70 -12.97 0.09
N VAL A 154 18.25 -11.96 -0.68
CA VAL A 154 18.27 -10.54 -0.30
C VAL A 154 16.89 -9.92 -0.51
N PRO A 155 15.89 -10.25 0.31
CA PRO A 155 14.52 -9.78 0.18
C PRO A 155 14.37 -8.32 0.63
N LEU A 156 15.01 -7.42 -0.10
CA LEU A 156 15.01 -5.97 0.09
C LEU A 156 14.13 -5.33 -0.96
N SER A 157 13.27 -4.40 -0.55
CA SER A 157 12.49 -3.55 -1.44
C SER A 157 12.71 -2.07 -1.17
N ILE A 158 12.53 -1.27 -2.21
CA ILE A 158 12.41 0.18 -2.15
C ILE A 158 11.28 0.61 -3.07
N ASP A 159 10.32 1.35 -2.52
CA ASP A 159 9.12 1.79 -3.21
C ASP A 159 9.00 3.31 -3.09
N TRP A 160 8.74 3.98 -4.20
CA TRP A 160 8.59 5.43 -4.30
C TRP A 160 7.21 5.76 -4.82
N TYR A 161 6.44 6.49 -4.04
CA TYR A 161 5.10 6.95 -4.37
C TYR A 161 5.07 8.47 -4.44
N THR A 162 4.43 9.03 -5.47
CA THR A 162 4.28 10.48 -5.60
C THR A 162 2.89 10.83 -6.13
N THR A 163 2.20 11.73 -5.44
CA THR A 163 0.94 12.29 -5.93
C THR A 163 1.21 13.19 -7.15
N VAL A 164 0.76 12.74 -8.33
CA VAL A 164 0.99 13.46 -9.59
C VAL A 164 -0.21 14.27 -10.03
N PHE A 165 -1.41 13.94 -9.52
CA PHE A 165 -2.65 14.62 -9.85
C PHE A 165 -3.61 14.62 -8.66
N GLY A 166 -4.58 15.55 -8.64
CA GLY A 166 -5.58 15.67 -7.58
C GLY A 166 -5.29 16.82 -6.63
N ASN A 167 -5.97 16.81 -5.48
CA ASN A 167 -5.87 17.85 -4.46
C ASN A 167 -4.63 17.65 -3.59
N ASP A 168 -3.48 18.19 -4.04
CA ASP A 168 -2.20 18.07 -3.38
C ASP A 168 -1.48 19.42 -3.39
N TYR A 169 -2.07 20.40 -2.67
CA TYR A 169 -1.60 21.77 -2.61
C TYR A 169 -1.48 22.26 -1.17
N PHE A 170 -0.56 23.15 -0.95
CA PHE A 170 -0.44 23.94 0.28
C PHE A 170 -0.31 25.43 -0.05
N ILE A 171 -0.58 26.28 0.92
CA ILE A 171 -0.33 27.73 0.78
C ILE A 171 1.11 28.02 1.19
N ASN A 172 1.88 28.59 0.26
CA ASN A 172 3.26 28.98 0.52
C ASN A 172 3.36 30.30 1.33
N ASP A 173 4.57 30.69 1.70
CA ASP A 173 4.80 31.91 2.51
C ASP A 173 4.38 33.22 1.83
N LYS A 174 4.10 33.17 0.52
CA LYS A 174 3.58 34.31 -0.26
C LYS A 174 2.05 34.32 -0.33
N GLY A 175 1.36 33.36 0.29
CA GLY A 175 -0.07 33.19 0.20
C GLY A 175 -0.56 32.56 -1.11
N GLU A 176 0.30 31.92 -1.88
CA GLU A 176 0.00 31.29 -3.16
C GLU A 176 -0.17 29.78 -3.00
N ALA A 177 -1.15 29.19 -3.71
CA ALA A 177 -1.30 27.76 -3.77
C ALA A 177 -0.15 27.12 -4.57
N GLN A 178 0.56 26.19 -3.96
CA GLN A 178 1.67 25.46 -4.54
C GLN A 178 1.44 23.96 -4.41
N ARG A 179 1.65 23.20 -5.51
CA ARG A 179 1.58 21.74 -5.49
C ARG A 179 2.71 21.18 -4.62
N ALA A 180 2.36 20.23 -3.73
CA ALA A 180 3.31 19.64 -2.81
C ALA A 180 4.12 18.52 -3.46
N TRP A 181 3.58 17.81 -4.46
CA TRP A 181 4.16 16.57 -4.98
C TRP A 181 4.38 15.59 -3.82
N SER A 182 3.31 15.42 -3.02
CA SER A 182 3.36 14.57 -1.83
C SER A 182 3.98 13.22 -2.16
N THR A 183 5.10 12.93 -1.49
CA THR A 183 5.93 11.76 -1.78
C THR A 183 6.12 10.95 -0.51
N TYR A 184 6.04 9.63 -0.69
CA TYR A 184 6.33 8.64 0.32
C TYR A 184 7.30 7.60 -0.25
N ILE A 185 8.35 7.28 0.49
CA ILE A 185 9.33 6.26 0.13
C ILE A 185 9.26 5.18 1.20
N GLU A 186 9.12 3.94 0.79
CA GLU A 186 9.16 2.80 1.70
C GLU A 186 10.40 1.94 1.45
N LEU A 187 11.09 1.61 2.52
CA LEU A 187 12.16 0.62 2.53
C LEU A 187 11.63 -0.63 3.23
N GLY A 188 11.74 -1.77 2.57
CA GLY A 188 11.23 -3.04 3.05
C GLY A 188 12.28 -4.11 3.16
N TYR A 189 12.12 -5.00 4.13
CA TYR A 189 12.90 -6.23 4.26
C TYR A 189 12.03 -7.35 4.83
N ASP A 190 12.10 -8.55 4.23
CA ASP A 190 11.30 -9.70 4.59
C ASP A 190 12.17 -10.82 5.19
N PHE A 191 11.83 -11.25 6.39
CA PHE A 191 12.53 -12.30 7.13
C PHE A 191 11.72 -13.59 7.06
N HIS A 192 12.24 -14.60 6.37
CA HIS A 192 11.67 -15.93 6.38
C HIS A 192 11.97 -16.63 7.70
N LEU A 193 10.93 -16.89 8.47
CA LEU A 193 11.03 -17.53 9.79
C LEU A 193 10.65 -19.02 9.71
N PRO A 194 11.02 -19.83 10.71
CA PRO A 194 10.56 -21.21 10.80
C PRO A 194 9.04 -21.33 10.75
N LEU A 195 8.52 -22.50 10.39
CA LEU A 195 7.10 -22.82 10.30
C LEU A 195 6.34 -22.10 9.17
N GLY A 196 7.04 -21.57 8.18
CA GLY A 196 6.43 -20.85 7.07
C GLY A 196 5.86 -19.48 7.48
N LEU A 197 6.44 -18.87 8.51
CA LEU A 197 6.12 -17.51 8.90
C LEU A 197 6.98 -16.52 8.12
N LEU A 198 6.40 -15.39 7.75
CA LEU A 198 7.10 -14.27 7.15
C LEU A 198 6.96 -13.04 8.08
N LEU A 199 8.08 -12.41 8.42
CA LEU A 199 8.11 -11.15 9.15
C LEU A 199 8.58 -10.05 8.20
N GLY A 200 7.66 -9.21 7.77
CA GLY A 200 7.94 -7.99 7.02
C GLY A 200 8.25 -6.82 7.95
N ALA A 201 9.34 -6.13 7.67
CA ALA A 201 9.70 -4.87 8.32
C ALA A 201 9.74 -3.76 7.27
N ARG A 202 9.05 -2.65 7.54
CA ARG A 202 8.95 -1.51 6.60
C ARG A 202 9.24 -0.21 7.33
N VAL A 203 9.90 0.71 6.64
CA VAL A 203 10.16 2.07 7.12
C VAL A 203 9.70 3.05 6.05
N GLY A 204 8.72 3.86 6.40
CA GLY A 204 8.19 4.92 5.55
C GLY A 204 8.91 6.23 5.77
N ILE A 205 9.28 6.90 4.69
CA ILE A 205 10.07 8.12 4.67
C ILE A 205 9.33 9.17 3.83
N VAL A 206 9.22 10.38 4.35
CA VAL A 206 8.70 11.54 3.63
C VAL A 206 9.84 12.52 3.37
N PRO A 207 10.25 12.72 2.09
CA PRO A 207 11.45 13.48 1.76
C PRO A 207 11.27 15.01 1.84
N TRP A 208 10.03 15.51 1.78
CA TRP A 208 9.72 16.95 1.83
C TRP A 208 8.28 17.18 2.31
N ARG A 209 7.86 18.45 2.39
CA ARG A 209 6.49 18.85 2.73
C ARG A 209 5.46 18.11 1.86
N SER A 210 4.51 17.47 2.49
CA SER A 210 3.52 16.63 1.80
C SER A 210 2.24 16.48 2.61
N SER A 211 1.21 15.85 2.04
CA SER A 211 -0.01 15.45 2.74
C SER A 211 0.28 14.53 3.94
N TYR A 212 1.34 13.72 3.87
CA TYR A 212 1.77 12.86 4.99
C TYR A 212 2.32 13.63 6.20
N THR A 213 2.52 14.93 6.06
CA THR A 213 3.00 15.83 7.11
C THR A 213 2.03 17.00 7.33
N ASP A 214 0.75 16.85 6.98
CA ASP A 214 -0.25 17.91 6.98
C ASP A 214 0.25 19.19 6.29
N TYR A 215 1.05 19.02 5.22
CA TYR A 215 1.74 20.09 4.50
C TYR A 215 2.62 21.00 5.38
N GLN A 216 2.97 20.55 6.57
CA GLN A 216 3.93 21.23 7.41
C GLN A 216 5.35 21.01 6.91
N GLU A 217 6.22 21.95 7.23
CA GLU A 217 7.64 21.74 6.97
C GLU A 217 8.17 20.56 7.78
N VAL A 218 8.79 19.63 7.07
CA VAL A 218 9.44 18.50 7.68
C VAL A 218 10.65 19.02 8.45
N TRP A 219 10.58 19.00 9.78
CA TRP A 219 11.63 19.46 10.68
C TRP A 219 11.97 20.94 10.57
N THR A 220 11.42 21.75 11.42
CA THR A 220 11.60 23.21 11.49
C THR A 220 13.06 23.68 11.56
N ASN A 221 14.04 22.80 11.76
CA ASN A 221 15.46 23.13 11.89
C ASN A 221 16.40 22.41 10.95
N ALA A 222 15.94 21.45 10.17
CA ALA A 222 16.81 20.71 9.27
C ALA A 222 16.01 20.25 8.05
N LYS A 223 15.76 20.98 7.08
CA LYS A 223 15.21 20.69 5.72
C LYS A 223 15.43 19.24 5.22
N THR A 224 15.20 18.23 6.05
CA THR A 224 15.60 16.86 5.85
C THR A 224 14.46 15.90 6.10
N VAL A 225 14.47 14.85 5.35
CA VAL A 225 13.71 13.62 5.36
C VAL A 225 13.13 13.27 6.76
N ALA A 226 11.81 13.07 6.86
CA ALA A 226 11.17 12.54 8.07
C ALA A 226 10.90 11.06 7.93
N ILE A 227 11.13 10.29 9.00
CA ILE A 227 10.56 8.95 9.14
C ILE A 227 9.09 9.13 9.46
N ASN A 228 8.21 8.67 8.57
CA ASN A 228 6.78 8.77 8.73
C ASN A 228 6.23 7.65 9.61
N ASN A 229 6.61 6.43 9.32
CA ASN A 229 6.17 5.25 10.04
C ASN A 229 7.19 4.13 10.03
N VAL A 230 7.02 3.22 10.99
CA VAL A 230 7.69 1.92 11.02
C VAL A 230 6.61 0.85 11.18
N ASN A 231 6.62 -0.15 10.30
CA ASN A 231 5.68 -1.26 10.32
C ASN A 231 6.40 -2.57 10.54
N LEU A 232 5.76 -3.44 11.30
CA LEU A 232 6.13 -4.85 11.45
C LEU A 232 4.90 -5.70 11.20
N ARG A 233 4.97 -6.59 10.22
CA ARG A 233 3.90 -7.52 9.88
C ARG A 233 4.40 -8.95 9.98
N LEU A 234 3.68 -9.77 10.73
CA LEU A 234 3.89 -11.21 10.80
C LEU A 234 2.72 -11.90 10.12
N GLU A 235 3.02 -12.77 9.16
CA GLU A 235 2.00 -13.49 8.41
C GLU A 235 2.34 -14.96 8.18
N ARG A 236 1.31 -15.70 7.84
CA ARG A 236 1.40 -17.06 7.37
C ARG A 236 0.35 -17.32 6.31
N ASP A 237 0.82 -17.84 5.17
CA ASP A 237 -0.01 -18.20 4.04
C ASP A 237 -0.16 -19.72 3.91
N PHE A 238 -1.31 -20.12 3.38
CA PHE A 238 -1.67 -21.49 3.08
C PHE A 238 -2.15 -21.55 1.64
N GLU A 239 -1.43 -22.30 0.83
CA GLU A 239 -1.77 -22.50 -0.57
C GLU A 239 -2.53 -23.81 -0.76
N LEU A 240 -3.71 -23.75 -1.40
CA LEU A 240 -4.58 -24.86 -1.72
C LEU A 240 -4.92 -24.84 -3.22
N LYS A 241 -3.99 -25.23 -4.06
CA LYS A 241 -4.06 -25.17 -5.53
C LYS A 241 -4.17 -23.71 -6.03
N HIS A 242 -5.41 -23.29 -6.35
CA HIS A 242 -5.73 -21.94 -6.85
C HIS A 242 -6.34 -21.04 -5.76
N VAL A 243 -6.29 -21.49 -4.51
CA VAL A 243 -6.85 -20.76 -3.37
C VAL A 243 -5.73 -20.43 -2.41
N PHE A 244 -5.60 -19.17 -2.05
CA PHE A 244 -4.64 -18.67 -1.08
C PHE A 244 -5.39 -18.15 0.13
N LEU A 245 -4.99 -18.63 1.29
CA LEU A 245 -5.50 -18.19 2.59
C LEU A 245 -4.35 -17.59 3.37
N GLY A 246 -4.45 -16.33 3.76
CA GLY A 246 -3.48 -15.65 4.61
C GLY A 246 -4.08 -15.35 5.97
N VAL A 247 -3.27 -15.41 7.03
CA VAL A 247 -3.58 -14.84 8.34
C VAL A 247 -2.39 -14.01 8.79
N TRP A 248 -2.65 -12.81 9.28
CA TRP A 248 -1.57 -11.90 9.61
C TRP A 248 -1.92 -10.91 10.71
N GLY A 249 -0.88 -10.37 11.34
CA GLY A 249 -0.97 -9.28 12.29
C GLY A 249 0.10 -8.24 11.99
N GLU A 250 -0.26 -6.98 12.13
CA GLU A 250 0.62 -5.85 11.86
C GLU A 250 0.60 -4.85 13.00
N MET A 251 1.78 -4.31 13.29
CA MET A 251 1.95 -3.13 14.15
C MET A 251 2.54 -2.01 13.30
N MET A 252 1.97 -0.82 13.43
CA MET A 252 2.41 0.38 12.73
C MET A 252 2.62 1.51 13.75
N LEU A 253 3.85 1.98 13.83
CA LEU A 253 4.21 3.16 14.61
C LEU A 253 4.24 4.38 13.69
N ASN A 254 3.37 5.35 13.93
CA ASN A 254 3.46 6.65 13.30
C ASN A 254 4.53 7.49 13.99
N CYS A 255 5.60 7.81 13.29
CA CYS A 255 6.75 8.56 13.80
C CYS A 255 6.62 10.07 13.59
N TYR A 256 5.72 10.52 12.70
CA TYR A 256 5.52 11.93 12.41
C TYR A 256 4.94 12.67 13.64
N GLY A 257 5.46 13.86 13.89
CA GLY A 257 5.06 14.67 15.04
C GLY A 257 5.66 14.22 16.39
N LEU A 258 6.73 13.39 16.37
CA LEU A 258 7.62 13.21 17.51
C LEU A 258 8.50 14.47 17.67
N ASP A 259 7.90 15.57 18.15
CA ASP A 259 8.67 16.75 18.47
C ASP A 259 9.53 16.49 19.72
N LYS A 260 10.83 16.78 19.60
CA LYS A 260 11.82 16.55 20.67
C LYS A 260 11.53 17.36 21.93
N THR A 261 10.77 18.44 21.83
CA THR A 261 10.49 19.35 22.97
C THR A 261 9.37 18.83 23.88
N ASN A 262 8.54 17.91 23.42
CA ASN A 262 7.38 17.39 24.15
C ASN A 262 7.50 15.89 24.52
N LEU A 263 8.70 15.34 24.46
CA LEU A 263 8.92 13.90 24.62
C LEU A 263 8.56 13.38 26.03
N THR A 264 8.66 14.22 27.05
CA THR A 264 8.51 13.80 28.45
C THR A 264 7.10 13.89 29.02
N THR A 265 6.26 14.79 28.51
CA THR A 265 4.90 15.00 29.07
C THR A 265 3.77 14.47 28.18
N THR A 266 4.08 14.10 26.96
CA THR A 266 3.06 13.72 25.97
C THR A 266 3.17 12.25 25.51
N LEU A 267 4.21 11.53 25.94
CA LEU A 267 4.41 10.14 25.53
C LEU A 267 3.30 9.20 26.01
N GLU A 268 2.82 9.36 27.26
CA GLU A 268 1.80 8.47 27.81
C GLU A 268 0.46 8.58 27.05
N ASN A 269 0.03 9.80 26.69
CA ASN A 269 -1.27 10.02 26.04
C ASN A 269 -1.22 10.01 24.50
N LYS A 270 -0.05 10.21 23.89
CA LYS A 270 0.11 10.21 22.43
C LYS A 270 0.67 8.91 21.88
N PHE A 271 1.30 8.08 22.69
CA PHE A 271 1.78 6.78 22.27
C PHE A 271 0.62 5.87 21.88
N ASP A 272 -0.48 5.89 22.63
CA ASP A 272 -1.69 5.13 22.31
C ASP A 272 -2.35 5.52 20.98
N GLN A 273 -2.16 6.77 20.52
CA GLN A 273 -2.67 7.24 19.23
C GLN A 273 -1.69 7.03 18.07
N ARG A 274 -0.44 6.69 18.34
CA ARG A 274 0.62 6.52 17.33
C ARG A 274 0.95 5.08 17.02
N LEU A 275 0.83 4.21 18.03
CA LEU A 275 0.96 2.80 17.83
C LEU A 275 -0.40 2.23 17.45
N ASN A 276 -0.52 1.86 16.19
CA ASN A 276 -1.68 1.17 15.68
C ASN A 276 -1.35 -0.30 15.46
N TRP A 277 -2.33 -1.15 15.57
CA TRP A 277 -2.20 -2.55 15.26
C TRP A 277 -3.45 -3.04 14.54
N ARG A 278 -3.28 -4.01 13.68
CA ARG A 278 -4.39 -4.69 13.03
C ARG A 278 -4.10 -6.18 12.88
N ILE A 279 -5.17 -6.93 12.79
CA ILE A 279 -5.14 -8.32 12.36
C ILE A 279 -5.98 -8.44 11.10
N GLY A 280 -5.62 -9.35 10.24
CA GLY A 280 -6.36 -9.59 9.02
C GLY A 280 -6.31 -11.05 8.60
N ALA A 281 -7.22 -11.37 7.70
CA ALA A 281 -7.25 -12.62 6.98
C ALA A 281 -7.52 -12.34 5.51
N SER A 282 -6.82 -13.05 4.65
CA SER A 282 -6.84 -12.92 3.19
C SER A 282 -7.41 -14.18 2.57
N LEU A 283 -8.23 -14.02 1.54
CA LEU A 283 -8.71 -15.12 0.70
C LEU A 283 -8.61 -14.70 -0.76
N TYR A 284 -7.76 -15.38 -1.51
CA TYR A 284 -7.53 -15.09 -2.92
C TYR A 284 -7.67 -16.33 -3.78
N PHE A 285 -8.16 -16.13 -4.99
CA PHE A 285 -8.24 -17.12 -6.07
C PHE A 285 -7.45 -16.61 -7.25
N GLY A 286 -6.45 -17.37 -7.69
CA GLY A 286 -5.60 -16.98 -8.81
C GLY A 286 -5.41 -18.11 -9.81
N SER A 287 -5.14 -17.76 -11.07
CA SER A 287 -4.76 -18.70 -12.11
C SER A 287 -3.84 -18.03 -13.12
N GLU A 288 -2.91 -18.82 -13.65
CA GLU A 288 -2.03 -18.47 -14.78
C GLU A 288 -2.38 -19.34 -16.01
N TRP A 289 -2.36 -18.75 -17.20
CA TRP A 289 -2.72 -19.39 -18.47
C TRP A 289 -1.62 -19.23 -19.53
#